data_94145ca24b95eaafa1bf3a1e3ba7b286
#
_entry.id   94145ca24b95eaafa1bf3a1e3ba7b286
#
_cell.length_a   1.000
_cell.length_b   1.000
_cell.length_c   1.000
_cell.angle_alpha   90.00
_cell.angle_beta   90.00
_cell.angle_gamma   90.00
#
_symmetry.space_group_name_H-M   'P 1'
#
loop_
_entity.id
_entity.type
_entity.pdbx_description
1 polymer ?
#
loop_
_entity_poly.entity_id
_entity_poly.type
_entity_poly.pdbx_seq_one_letter_code
_entity_poly.pdbx_strand_id
1 'polypeptide(L)'
;MDLHIHELLDDTTGMGNAEMLNYQLDVFRKTLEEYKNKKGQKIVFIHGKGDGVLRRAILDELKRKYKNYPSQDASFREYGFGATMVTIR
;
A
#
# COMPACT_ATOMS: atom_id res chain seq x y z
N MET A 1 -3.81 1.43 7.15
CA MET A 1 -2.32 1.38 7.08
C MET A 1 -1.79 2.54 6.27
N ASP A 2 -1.12 3.46 6.90
CA ASP A 2 -0.53 4.61 6.24
C ASP A 2 0.86 4.27 5.73
N LEU A 3 1.07 4.36 4.42
CA LEU A 3 2.33 4.03 3.77
C LEU A 3 3.18 5.26 3.43
N HIS A 4 2.78 6.45 3.87
CA HIS A 4 3.64 7.62 3.71
C HIS A 4 4.98 7.37 4.39
N ILE A 5 6.08 7.71 3.71
CA ILE A 5 7.41 7.35 4.21
C ILE A 5 7.69 7.91 5.61
N HIS A 6 7.20 9.12 5.91
CA HIS A 6 7.42 9.75 7.21
C HIS A 6 6.58 9.15 8.33
N GLU A 7 5.56 8.36 7.99
CA GLU A 7 4.81 7.55 8.97
C GLU A 7 5.52 6.23 9.27
N LEU A 8 6.38 5.78 8.35
CA LEU A 8 7.08 4.51 8.48
C LEU A 8 8.48 4.66 9.09
N LEU A 9 9.13 5.78 8.82
CA LEU A 9 10.51 6.04 9.24
C LEU A 9 10.63 7.44 9.84
N ASP A 10 11.37 7.55 10.95
CA ASP A 10 11.65 8.83 11.59
C ASP A 10 12.67 9.64 10.80
N ASP A 11 13.61 8.96 10.14
CA ASP A 11 14.72 9.61 9.43
C ASP A 11 14.91 8.94 8.07
N THR A 12 14.83 9.75 7.02
CA THR A 12 15.06 9.28 5.65
C THR A 12 16.34 9.85 5.04
N THR A 13 17.21 10.41 5.88
CA THR A 13 18.50 10.98 5.44
C THR A 13 19.31 9.94 4.67
N GLY A 14 19.78 10.31 3.47
CA GLY A 14 20.57 9.42 2.64
C GLY A 14 19.79 8.44 1.79
N MET A 15 18.45 8.41 1.93
CA MET A 15 17.61 7.51 1.12
C MET A 15 17.21 8.19 -0.19
N GLY A 16 17.42 7.49 -1.29
CA GLY A 16 16.89 7.90 -2.59
C GLY A 16 15.43 7.51 -2.76
N ASN A 17 14.80 8.02 -3.82
CA ASN A 17 13.37 7.75 -4.09
C ASN A 17 13.10 6.25 -4.29
N ALA A 18 14.00 5.53 -4.95
CA ALA A 18 13.84 4.10 -5.16
C ALA A 18 13.90 3.31 -3.84
N GLU A 19 14.78 3.70 -2.94
CA GLU A 19 14.89 3.06 -1.63
C GLU A 19 13.65 3.30 -0.78
N MET A 20 13.12 4.53 -0.80
CA MET A 20 11.90 4.86 -0.08
C MET A 20 10.72 4.07 -0.62
N LEU A 21 10.59 3.99 -1.94
CA LEU A 21 9.53 3.22 -2.57
C LEU A 21 9.62 1.74 -2.21
N ASN A 22 10.82 1.16 -2.27
CA ASN A 22 11.01 -0.24 -1.90
C ASN A 22 10.66 -0.50 -0.44
N TYR A 23 11.00 0.41 0.46
CA TYR A 23 10.62 0.29 1.85
C TYR A 23 9.11 0.29 2.04
N GLN A 24 8.42 1.20 1.37
CA GLN A 24 6.96 1.29 1.42
C GLN A 24 6.31 0.01 0.88
N LEU A 25 6.83 -0.53 -0.22
CA LEU A 25 6.33 -1.79 -0.78
C LEU A 25 6.60 -2.98 0.15
N ASP A 26 7.73 -2.99 0.84
CA ASP A 26 8.03 -4.05 1.81
C ASP A 26 7.03 -4.04 2.97
N VAL A 27 6.67 -2.86 3.47
CA VAL A 27 5.66 -2.73 4.52
C VAL A 27 4.30 -3.21 4.01
N PHE A 28 3.94 -2.87 2.78
CA PHE A 28 2.72 -3.35 2.13
C PHE A 28 2.70 -4.88 2.09
N ARG A 29 3.77 -5.50 1.60
CA ARG A 29 3.87 -6.96 1.51
C ARG A 29 3.80 -7.64 2.87
N LYS A 30 4.49 -7.11 3.85
CA LYS A 30 4.47 -7.63 5.22
C LYS A 30 3.07 -7.57 5.81
N THR A 31 2.36 -6.49 5.58
CA THR A 31 1.00 -6.33 6.06
C THR A 31 0.08 -7.39 5.46
N LEU A 32 0.17 -7.62 4.15
CA LEU A 32 -0.62 -8.67 3.50
C LEU A 32 -0.27 -10.05 4.05
N GLU A 33 1.01 -10.31 4.30
CA GLU A 33 1.46 -11.58 4.87
C GLU A 33 0.91 -11.81 6.28
N GLU A 34 0.88 -10.75 7.09
CA GLU A 34 0.33 -10.82 8.45
C GLU A 34 -1.16 -11.18 8.46
N TYR A 35 -1.90 -10.72 7.45
CA TYR A 35 -3.35 -10.91 7.40
C TYR A 35 -3.78 -12.06 6.48
N LYS A 36 -2.85 -12.81 5.92
CA LYS A 36 -3.16 -13.82 4.89
C LYS A 36 -4.18 -14.88 5.32
N ASN A 37 -4.26 -15.18 6.62
CA ASN A 37 -5.20 -16.17 7.15
C ASN A 37 -6.53 -15.55 7.59
N LYS A 38 -6.66 -14.24 7.51
CA LYS A 38 -7.88 -13.53 7.90
C LYS A 38 -8.74 -13.27 6.66
N LYS A 39 -9.23 -14.33 6.06
CA LYS A 39 -10.01 -14.26 4.82
C LYS A 39 -11.24 -13.40 4.99
N GLY A 40 -11.46 -12.50 4.04
CA GLY A 40 -12.52 -11.53 4.09
C GLY A 40 -12.15 -10.20 4.74
N GLN A 41 -10.98 -10.13 5.39
CA GLN A 41 -10.49 -8.89 5.99
C GLN A 41 -10.20 -7.85 4.91
N LYS A 42 -10.65 -6.64 5.14
CA LYS A 42 -10.37 -5.50 4.26
C LYS A 42 -9.30 -4.62 4.90
N ILE A 43 -8.30 -4.23 4.12
CA ILE A 43 -7.21 -3.39 4.58
C ILE A 43 -7.13 -2.18 3.66
N VAL A 44 -7.13 -0.99 4.24
CA VAL A 44 -6.97 0.26 3.49
C VAL A 44 -5.51 0.67 3.56
N PHE A 45 -4.87 0.82 2.41
CA PHE A 45 -3.51 1.32 2.30
C PHE A 45 -3.53 2.76 1.81
N ILE A 46 -3.05 3.67 2.64
CA ILE A 46 -2.97 5.08 2.30
C ILE A 46 -1.62 5.33 1.65
N HIS A 47 -1.62 5.63 0.36
CA HIS A 47 -0.40 5.86 -0.43
C HIS A 47 -0.23 7.32 -0.82
N GLY A 48 -1.25 8.13 -0.57
CA GLY A 48 -1.22 9.54 -0.94
C GLY A 48 -1.58 9.77 -2.40
N LYS A 49 -1.79 11.03 -2.73
CA LYS A 49 -2.17 11.43 -4.09
C LYS A 49 -0.95 11.62 -4.99
N GLY A 50 0.07 12.31 -4.52
CA GLY A 50 1.36 12.55 -5.17
C GLY A 50 1.36 12.42 -6.69
N ASP A 51 2.47 11.88 -7.21
CA ASP A 51 2.64 11.59 -8.64
C ASP A 51 2.07 10.21 -9.03
N GLY A 52 1.55 9.46 -8.06
CA GLY A 52 0.95 8.15 -8.30
C GLY A 52 1.95 6.99 -8.38
N VAL A 53 3.21 7.21 -8.10
CA VAL A 53 4.23 6.16 -8.21
C VAL A 53 3.95 5.02 -7.23
N LEU A 54 3.71 5.33 -5.96
CA LEU A 54 3.43 4.29 -4.96
C LEU A 54 2.11 3.58 -5.25
N ARG A 55 1.07 4.32 -5.60
CA ARG A 55 -0.22 3.73 -5.97
C ARG A 55 -0.06 2.74 -7.11
N ARG A 56 0.64 3.14 -8.16
CA ARG A 56 0.86 2.30 -9.34
C ARG A 56 1.67 1.06 -8.99
N ALA A 57 2.68 1.20 -8.16
CA ALA A 57 3.51 0.08 -7.71
C ALA A 57 2.69 -0.93 -6.91
N ILE A 58 1.81 -0.47 -6.02
CA ILE A 58 0.93 -1.32 -5.24
C ILE A 58 -0.04 -2.08 -6.14
N LEU A 59 -0.69 -1.38 -7.09
CA LEU A 59 -1.63 -2.01 -8.00
C LEU A 59 -0.94 -3.06 -8.88
N ASP A 60 0.29 -2.79 -9.29
CA ASP A 60 1.08 -3.72 -10.07
C ASP A 60 1.45 -4.98 -9.27
N GLU A 61 1.86 -4.81 -8.01
CA GLU A 61 2.12 -5.93 -7.10
C GLU A 61 0.87 -6.82 -6.92
N LEU A 62 -0.27 -6.20 -6.69
CA LEU A 62 -1.54 -6.92 -6.52
C LEU A 62 -1.87 -7.73 -7.78
N LYS A 63 -1.70 -7.11 -8.94
CA LYS A 63 -2.00 -7.76 -10.20
C LYS A 63 -1.08 -8.95 -10.48
N ARG A 64 0.19 -8.86 -10.11
CA ARG A 64 1.18 -9.90 -10.40
C ARG A 64 1.27 -10.99 -9.34
N LYS A 65 1.23 -10.62 -8.07
CA LYS A 65 1.53 -11.54 -6.96
C LYS A 65 0.33 -11.91 -6.10
N TYR A 66 -0.70 -11.09 -6.11
CA TYR A 66 -1.87 -11.28 -5.25
C TYR A 66 -3.15 -11.28 -6.08
N LYS A 67 -3.16 -12.08 -7.14
CA LYS A 67 -4.26 -12.12 -8.13
C LYS A 67 -5.62 -12.42 -7.53
N ASN A 68 -5.65 -13.14 -6.41
CA ASN A 68 -6.89 -13.53 -5.76
C ASN A 68 -7.42 -12.47 -4.81
N TYR A 69 -6.66 -11.41 -4.54
CA TYR A 69 -7.06 -10.35 -3.64
C TYR A 69 -7.70 -9.21 -4.43
N PRO A 70 -9.04 -9.05 -4.36
CA PRO A 70 -9.67 -7.93 -5.03
C PRO A 70 -9.23 -6.62 -4.40
N SER A 71 -9.11 -5.59 -5.22
CA SER A 71 -8.78 -4.26 -4.75
C SER A 71 -9.66 -3.23 -5.42
N GLN A 72 -9.88 -2.12 -4.73
CA GLN A 72 -10.64 -0.99 -5.25
C GLN A 72 -10.17 0.27 -4.55
N ASP A 73 -10.50 1.43 -5.09
CA ASP A 73 -10.23 2.68 -4.40
C ASP A 73 -10.99 2.68 -3.08
N ALA A 74 -10.33 3.13 -2.01
CA ALA A 74 -10.98 3.32 -0.73
C ALA A 74 -11.94 4.51 -0.81
N SER A 75 -12.73 4.74 0.25
CA SER A 75 -13.72 5.81 0.25
C SER A 75 -13.13 7.14 -0.21
N PHE A 76 -13.61 7.66 -1.31
CA PHE A 76 -13.20 8.96 -1.83
C PHE A 76 -13.50 10.08 -0.82
N ARG A 77 -14.59 9.94 -0.09
CA ARG A 77 -14.99 10.89 0.94
C ARG A 77 -13.94 11.07 2.02
N GLU A 78 -13.33 9.96 2.44
CA GLU A 78 -12.33 9.97 3.50
C GLU A 78 -10.93 10.23 3.00
N TYR A 79 -10.56 9.65 1.84
CA TYR A 79 -9.16 9.59 1.40
C TYR A 79 -8.92 10.27 0.06
N GLY A 80 -9.97 10.69 -0.65
CA GLY A 80 -9.82 11.13 -2.03
C GLY A 80 -9.29 9.97 -2.87
N PHE A 81 -8.35 10.24 -3.75
CA PHE A 81 -7.70 9.20 -4.56
C PHE A 81 -6.42 8.64 -3.90
N GLY A 82 -6.22 8.95 -2.62
CA GLY A 82 -4.98 8.64 -1.91
C GLY A 82 -4.93 7.29 -1.21
N ALA A 83 -5.92 6.41 -1.40
CA ALA A 83 -5.95 5.13 -0.70
C ALA A 83 -6.59 4.02 -1.53
N THR A 84 -6.12 2.79 -1.34
CA THR A 84 -6.64 1.59 -2.00
C THR A 84 -7.03 0.57 -0.95
N MET A 85 -8.20 -0.03 -1.11
CA MET A 85 -8.69 -1.08 -0.22
C MET A 85 -8.44 -2.45 -0.86
N VAL A 86 -7.84 -3.34 -0.09
CA VAL A 86 -7.54 -4.72 -0.51
C VAL A 86 -8.33 -5.68 0.37
N THR A 87 -8.92 -6.69 -0.24
CA THR A 87 -9.64 -7.75 0.51
C THR A 87 -8.81 -9.03 0.48
N ILE A 88 -8.58 -9.60 1.65
CA ILE A 88 -7.87 -10.88 1.79
C ILE A 88 -8.82 -12.02 1.38
N ARG A 89 -8.32 -12.93 0.60
CA ARG A 89 -9.11 -14.08 0.10
C ARG A 89 -8.45 -15.41 0.37
#